data_3b3ce5d559465089a7180162d1db2539
#
_entry.id   3b3ce5d559465089a7180162d1db2539
#
_cell.length_a   1.000
_cell.length_b   1.000
_cell.length_c   1.000
_cell.angle_alpha   90.00
_cell.angle_beta   90.00
_cell.angle_gamma   90.00
#
_symmetry.space_group_name_H-M   'P 1'
#
loop_
_entity.id
_entity.type
_entity.pdbx_description
1 polymer ?
#
loop_
_entity_poly.entity_id
_entity_poly.type
_entity_poly.pdbx_seq_one_letter_code
_entity_poly.pdbx_strand_id
1 'polypeptide(L)'
;VHSSVSAQTISSNLLQDGGFEQQGAAWEACGNVGLIDAQSEGAEFVYAGRYAIVMGVSADGSDCPQLPDLTVPKQILSQELSIPADASAVTVSFWFRGFAGTRVDVFLARGLYQFDPNLGGVKLGTFATDQPPGWQLYRTVLTGDRLELVRGQTLRFSIVIQSDAPVEQNAALLIDEVQVIAADLRTAPAPLPPPLRGDGSRPLAVIRSEGTNRWLYRMDTDGSNVQLIYRGLLGNVRYPAWSPDGQQIAVADNNTWPWPVPDPDPQNNLSATAITVLNADGSNSRQVYQTESQKGSRCPFVALPGQSEVPSRIVRVNELTWMPDGRQLAFTNVGFLAFCDGRTAGGLADVYLSPIPPALTATNVAGFAANPSVNRNRQLLFESFDLEGNNRTIGIWEADLESQPPRETLLIGHRAEREPVWAPDARRFVIARITSSPSEDIGERTYAIVLYDRQNLSNPRMLLFADHGRSVGRMRWSPDGRYLIYTLNRFDGGTDIWWLEIDSGATGPITTDGLALEADWRPDVTLQRVFVPFVTRNER
;
A
#
# COMPACT_ATOMS: atom_id res chain seq x y z
N VAL A 1 41.72 11.41 20.41
CA VAL A 1 40.55 11.23 21.28
C VAL A 1 39.61 10.32 20.53
N HIS A 2 39.64 9.03 20.86
CA HIS A 2 38.70 8.04 20.31
C HIS A 2 37.36 8.21 21.05
N SER A 3 36.34 8.74 20.37
CA SER A 3 34.97 8.63 20.83
C SER A 3 34.51 7.21 20.58
N SER A 4 34.31 6.46 21.64
CA SER A 4 33.65 5.18 21.65
C SER A 4 32.22 5.37 21.11
N VAL A 5 31.93 4.77 19.95
CA VAL A 5 30.59 4.57 19.50
C VAL A 5 29.94 3.62 20.51
N SER A 6 29.01 4.14 21.31
CA SER A 6 28.21 3.35 22.22
C SER A 6 27.37 2.40 21.35
N ALA A 7 27.51 1.11 21.59
CA ALA A 7 26.68 0.09 20.96
C ALA A 7 25.21 0.45 21.22
N GLN A 8 24.41 0.54 20.16
CA GLN A 8 22.94 0.60 20.27
C GLN A 8 22.49 -0.59 21.13
N THR A 9 21.86 -0.31 22.25
CA THR A 9 21.14 -1.32 23.00
C THR A 9 19.96 -1.70 22.10
N ILE A 10 20.09 -2.83 21.40
CA ILE A 10 18.94 -3.45 20.71
C ILE A 10 17.93 -3.72 21.82
N SER A 11 16.77 -3.07 21.77
CA SER A 11 15.70 -3.35 22.70
C SER A 11 15.36 -4.84 22.60
N SER A 12 15.47 -5.55 23.71
CA SER A 12 15.15 -6.98 23.75
C SER A 12 13.69 -7.20 23.37
N ASN A 13 13.41 -8.36 22.80
CA ASN A 13 12.04 -8.80 22.63
C ASN A 13 11.32 -8.76 23.98
N LEU A 14 10.16 -8.10 24.08
CA LEU A 14 9.36 -8.04 25.30
C LEU A 14 8.66 -9.37 25.61
N LEU A 15 8.54 -10.25 24.60
CA LEU A 15 8.04 -11.61 24.77
C LEU A 15 9.18 -12.55 25.16
N GLN A 16 8.83 -13.55 25.95
CA GLN A 16 9.71 -14.67 26.26
C GLN A 16 9.44 -15.81 25.28
N ASP A 17 10.51 -16.52 24.89
CA ASP A 17 10.42 -17.68 23.98
C ASP A 17 9.62 -17.40 22.68
N GLY A 18 9.89 -16.28 22.02
CA GLY A 18 9.20 -15.89 20.78
C GLY A 18 9.46 -16.86 19.62
N GLY A 19 10.62 -17.53 19.59
CA GLY A 19 10.97 -18.58 18.62
C GLY A 19 10.59 -19.99 19.10
N PHE A 20 9.87 -20.13 20.20
CA PHE A 20 9.37 -21.39 20.77
C PHE A 20 10.45 -22.44 21.13
N GLU A 21 11.71 -22.07 21.16
CA GLU A 21 12.83 -22.99 21.41
C GLU A 21 12.87 -23.54 22.84
N GLN A 22 12.09 -22.95 23.76
CA GLN A 22 11.79 -23.46 25.08
C GLN A 22 10.45 -24.22 25.14
N GLN A 23 10.00 -24.72 24.00
CA GLN A 23 8.76 -25.46 23.81
C GLN A 23 7.49 -24.67 24.19
N GLY A 24 7.51 -23.35 23.98
CA GLY A 24 6.36 -22.48 24.25
C GLY A 24 6.00 -22.34 25.73
N ALA A 25 6.91 -22.65 26.66
CA ALA A 25 6.63 -22.69 28.11
C ALA A 25 6.14 -21.35 28.69
N ALA A 26 6.45 -20.22 28.04
CA ALA A 26 6.01 -18.89 28.44
C ALA A 26 4.66 -18.47 27.82
N TRP A 27 4.09 -19.30 26.96
CA TRP A 27 2.88 -18.98 26.23
C TRP A 27 1.65 -19.66 26.84
N GLU A 28 0.56 -18.92 26.87
CA GLU A 28 -0.76 -19.45 27.20
C GLU A 28 -1.50 -19.76 25.90
N ALA A 29 -2.01 -20.95 25.81
CA ALA A 29 -2.74 -21.43 24.65
C ALA A 29 -4.10 -22.00 25.07
N CYS A 30 -5.12 -21.82 24.24
CA CYS A 30 -6.38 -22.54 24.41
C CYS A 30 -6.93 -22.98 23.05
N GLY A 31 -7.69 -24.06 23.06
CA GLY A 31 -8.16 -24.73 21.85
C GLY A 31 -7.11 -25.66 21.26
N ASN A 32 -7.21 -25.93 19.96
CA ASN A 32 -6.29 -26.84 19.27
C ASN A 32 -4.99 -26.13 18.91
N VAL A 33 -4.12 -25.93 19.90
CA VAL A 33 -2.80 -25.33 19.76
C VAL A 33 -1.76 -26.36 20.16
N GLY A 34 -0.80 -26.62 19.29
CA GLY A 34 0.24 -27.62 19.47
C GLY A 34 1.63 -27.08 19.14
N LEU A 35 2.65 -27.79 19.62
CA LEU A 35 4.05 -27.57 19.29
C LEU A 35 4.45 -28.52 18.14
N ILE A 36 5.11 -27.99 17.13
CA ILE A 36 5.73 -28.76 16.04
C ILE A 36 7.23 -28.85 16.30
N ASP A 37 7.79 -30.05 16.14
CA ASP A 37 9.23 -30.32 16.20
C ASP A 37 9.73 -30.67 14.79
N ALA A 38 10.61 -29.84 14.24
CA ALA A 38 11.22 -30.03 12.92
C ALA A 38 11.91 -31.40 12.74
N GLN A 39 12.37 -32.03 13.83
CA GLN A 39 13.03 -33.33 13.78
C GLN A 39 12.04 -34.49 13.58
N SER A 40 10.82 -34.37 14.08
CA SER A 40 9.81 -35.44 13.97
C SER A 40 8.82 -35.21 12.83
N GLU A 41 8.51 -33.95 12.51
CA GLU A 41 7.40 -33.60 11.59
C GLU A 41 7.84 -32.99 10.26
N GLY A 42 9.08 -32.50 10.18
CA GLY A 42 9.67 -31.94 8.98
C GLY A 42 10.10 -30.47 9.15
N ALA A 43 11.28 -30.16 8.61
CA ALA A 43 11.85 -28.81 8.70
C ALA A 43 11.05 -27.74 7.95
N GLU A 44 10.19 -28.11 7.02
CA GLU A 44 9.33 -27.19 6.26
C GLU A 44 8.19 -26.59 7.10
N PHE A 45 7.90 -27.16 8.27
CA PHE A 45 6.87 -26.68 9.19
C PHE A 45 7.42 -25.73 10.26
N VAL A 46 8.71 -25.47 10.29
CA VAL A 46 9.39 -24.53 11.18
C VAL A 46 10.10 -23.48 10.34
N TYR A 47 9.99 -22.19 10.69
CA TYR A 47 10.66 -21.12 9.96
C TYR A 47 12.13 -21.02 10.36
N ALA A 48 12.41 -21.04 11.67
CA ALA A 48 13.76 -20.99 12.23
C ALA A 48 13.88 -21.88 13.46
N GLY A 49 15.09 -22.35 13.78
CA GLY A 49 15.32 -23.19 14.94
C GLY A 49 14.76 -24.61 14.79
N ARG A 50 14.20 -25.11 15.87
CA ARG A 50 13.66 -26.47 15.97
C ARG A 50 12.15 -26.52 16.13
N TYR A 51 11.55 -25.54 16.77
CA TYR A 51 10.15 -25.59 17.17
C TYR A 51 9.34 -24.44 16.56
N ALA A 52 8.08 -24.70 16.27
CA ALA A 52 7.07 -23.71 15.89
C ALA A 52 5.73 -24.07 16.54
N ILE A 53 4.81 -23.13 16.61
CA ILE A 53 3.44 -23.39 17.06
C ILE A 53 2.54 -23.68 15.85
N VAL A 54 1.67 -24.68 16.00
CA VAL A 54 0.53 -24.91 15.12
C VAL A 54 -0.76 -24.58 15.85
N MET A 55 -1.61 -23.78 15.20
CA MET A 55 -2.97 -23.50 15.66
C MET A 55 -3.93 -24.12 14.64
N GLY A 56 -4.67 -25.15 15.04
CA GLY A 56 -5.62 -25.86 14.17
C GLY A 56 -7.04 -25.37 14.37
N VAL A 57 -7.89 -25.56 13.37
CA VAL A 57 -9.34 -25.39 13.52
C VAL A 57 -9.91 -26.75 13.92
N SER A 58 -10.26 -26.89 15.21
CA SER A 58 -10.99 -28.07 15.71
C SER A 58 -12.43 -27.68 16.01
N ALA A 59 -13.35 -28.60 15.78
CA ALA A 59 -14.76 -28.47 16.18
C ALA A 59 -14.97 -28.37 17.70
N ASP A 60 -14.00 -28.82 18.45
CA ASP A 60 -14.09 -28.96 19.89
C ASP A 60 -13.27 -27.90 20.63
N GLY A 61 -13.54 -26.61 20.52
CA GLY A 61 -12.93 -25.57 21.37
C GLY A 61 -13.15 -25.76 22.87
N SER A 62 -13.13 -27.02 23.35
CA SER A 62 -13.51 -27.46 24.70
C SER A 62 -12.61 -26.92 25.80
N ASP A 63 -11.35 -26.57 25.48
CA ASP A 63 -10.36 -26.11 26.45
C ASP A 63 -10.30 -24.59 26.63
N CYS A 64 -10.99 -23.83 25.75
CA CYS A 64 -11.13 -22.39 25.92
C CYS A 64 -12.27 -22.08 26.88
N PRO A 65 -12.10 -21.17 27.86
CA PRO A 65 -13.19 -20.73 28.72
C PRO A 65 -14.39 -20.29 27.90
N GLN A 66 -15.53 -20.91 28.11
CA GLN A 66 -16.78 -20.59 27.43
C GLN A 66 -17.25 -19.21 27.86
N LEU A 67 -17.12 -18.21 26.99
CA LEU A 67 -17.77 -16.92 27.19
C LEU A 67 -19.22 -17.00 26.66
N PRO A 68 -20.19 -16.45 27.41
CA PRO A 68 -21.63 -16.63 27.12
C PRO A 68 -22.06 -16.16 25.70
N ASP A 69 -21.29 -15.30 25.06
CA ASP A 69 -21.64 -14.67 23.77
C ASP A 69 -20.80 -15.17 22.57
N LEU A 70 -19.97 -16.21 22.75
CA LEU A 70 -19.13 -16.72 21.67
C LEU A 70 -19.77 -17.95 21.03
N THR A 71 -20.38 -17.74 19.86
CA THR A 71 -21.01 -18.80 19.06
C THR A 71 -20.02 -19.58 18.17
N VAL A 72 -18.75 -19.17 18.11
CA VAL A 72 -17.71 -19.74 17.23
C VAL A 72 -16.50 -20.20 18.04
N PRO A 73 -15.99 -21.43 17.84
CA PRO A 73 -14.78 -21.91 18.48
C PRO A 73 -13.59 -21.01 18.13
N LYS A 74 -12.82 -20.58 19.13
CA LYS A 74 -11.62 -19.78 18.94
C LYS A 74 -10.39 -20.56 19.37
N GLN A 75 -9.30 -20.34 18.64
CA GLN A 75 -7.98 -20.81 19.00
C GLN A 75 -7.15 -19.59 19.39
N ILE A 76 -6.48 -19.63 20.52
CA ILE A 76 -5.77 -18.47 21.08
C ILE A 76 -4.37 -18.87 21.49
N LEU A 77 -3.41 -18.09 21.02
CA LEU A 77 -2.04 -18.09 21.52
C LEU A 77 -1.76 -16.71 22.11
N SER A 78 -1.32 -16.65 23.36
CA SER A 78 -1.13 -15.36 24.01
C SER A 78 -0.01 -15.36 25.05
N GLN A 79 0.55 -14.17 25.29
CA GLN A 79 1.51 -13.91 26.35
C GLN A 79 1.33 -12.52 26.93
N GLU A 80 1.42 -12.41 28.28
CA GLU A 80 1.42 -11.11 28.95
C GLU A 80 2.78 -10.41 28.81
N LEU A 81 2.76 -9.11 28.57
CA LEU A 81 3.95 -8.26 28.46
C LEU A 81 3.67 -6.84 28.97
N SER A 82 4.72 -6.11 29.32
CA SER A 82 4.62 -4.70 29.70
C SER A 82 5.30 -3.82 28.67
N ILE A 83 4.57 -2.84 28.16
CA ILE A 83 5.12 -1.83 27.24
C ILE A 83 5.77 -0.72 28.08
N PRO A 84 7.06 -0.39 27.85
CA PRO A 84 7.72 0.68 28.57
C PRO A 84 7.01 2.02 28.44
N ALA A 85 6.97 2.80 29.53
CA ALA A 85 6.32 4.13 29.54
C ALA A 85 7.06 5.16 28.67
N ASP A 86 8.32 4.93 28.37
CA ASP A 86 9.18 5.77 27.55
C ASP A 86 9.36 5.23 26.11
N ALA A 87 8.60 4.21 25.72
CA ALA A 87 8.64 3.72 24.36
C ALA A 87 8.24 4.81 23.34
N SER A 88 9.01 4.94 22.28
CA SER A 88 8.72 5.84 21.15
C SER A 88 8.00 5.15 20.01
N ALA A 89 8.13 3.83 19.94
CA ALA A 89 7.44 2.96 19.00
C ALA A 89 7.38 1.54 19.57
N VAL A 90 6.41 0.75 19.13
CA VAL A 90 6.35 -0.70 19.38
C VAL A 90 6.21 -1.41 18.04
N THR A 91 7.19 -2.26 17.72
CA THR A 91 7.13 -3.12 16.53
C THR A 91 6.66 -4.50 16.95
N VAL A 92 5.65 -5.02 16.28
CA VAL A 92 5.18 -6.41 16.41
C VAL A 92 5.45 -7.14 15.12
N SER A 93 6.08 -8.30 15.18
CA SER A 93 6.33 -9.14 14.01
C SER A 93 6.35 -10.62 14.37
N PHE A 94 5.96 -11.47 13.43
CA PHE A 94 6.10 -12.92 13.50
C PHE A 94 6.04 -13.54 12.11
N TRP A 95 6.62 -14.69 11.95
CA TRP A 95 6.46 -15.48 10.74
C TRP A 95 5.25 -16.39 10.88
N PHE A 96 4.49 -16.52 9.80
CA PHE A 96 3.35 -17.42 9.76
C PHE A 96 3.24 -18.13 8.41
N ARG A 97 2.64 -19.31 8.45
CA ARG A 97 2.24 -20.07 7.27
C ARG A 97 0.84 -20.60 7.51
N GLY A 98 -0.13 -20.17 6.71
CA GLY A 98 -1.53 -20.52 6.89
C GLY A 98 -2.04 -21.40 5.75
N PHE A 99 -3.11 -22.14 6.05
CA PHE A 99 -3.89 -22.88 5.07
C PHE A 99 -5.18 -22.11 4.77
N ALA A 100 -5.69 -22.21 3.54
CA ALA A 100 -6.76 -21.34 3.04
C ALA A 100 -8.00 -21.24 3.95
N GLY A 101 -8.55 -20.04 4.08
CA GLY A 101 -9.83 -19.78 4.76
C GLY A 101 -9.74 -19.51 6.26
N THR A 102 -8.54 -19.34 6.83
CA THR A 102 -8.38 -19.00 8.25
C THR A 102 -8.33 -17.49 8.45
N ARG A 103 -9.23 -16.95 9.26
CA ARG A 103 -9.19 -15.55 9.71
C ARG A 103 -8.43 -15.44 11.02
N VAL A 104 -7.45 -14.55 11.06
CA VAL A 104 -6.56 -14.34 12.22
C VAL A 104 -6.67 -12.89 12.68
N ASP A 105 -6.99 -12.70 13.97
CA ASP A 105 -6.94 -11.41 14.64
C ASP A 105 -5.67 -11.31 15.50
N VAL A 106 -5.00 -10.17 15.45
CA VAL A 106 -3.81 -9.87 16.26
C VAL A 106 -4.05 -8.62 17.06
N PHE A 107 -3.80 -8.65 18.37
CA PHE A 107 -4.00 -7.48 19.22
C PHE A 107 -3.08 -7.43 20.45
N LEU A 108 -2.92 -6.22 20.99
CA LEU A 108 -2.35 -5.93 22.32
C LEU A 108 -3.45 -5.34 23.16
N ALA A 109 -4.02 -6.09 24.11
CA ALA A 109 -5.18 -5.65 24.88
C ALA A 109 -5.22 -6.31 26.26
N ARG A 110 -6.10 -5.83 27.12
CA ARG A 110 -6.38 -6.48 28.41
C ARG A 110 -7.31 -7.68 28.29
N GLY A 111 -8.10 -7.76 27.23
CA GLY A 111 -8.99 -8.88 26.94
C GLY A 111 -8.21 -10.11 26.44
N LEU A 112 -8.65 -11.31 26.83
CA LEU A 112 -8.01 -12.58 26.45
C LEU A 112 -8.49 -13.11 25.09
N TYR A 113 -9.78 -13.01 24.81
CA TYR A 113 -10.43 -13.79 23.75
C TYR A 113 -10.90 -12.96 22.57
N GLN A 114 -11.02 -11.67 22.77
CA GLN A 114 -11.38 -10.72 21.72
C GLN A 114 -10.86 -9.34 22.09
N PHE A 115 -10.63 -8.53 21.07
CA PHE A 115 -10.35 -7.12 21.27
C PHE A 115 -11.63 -6.40 21.70
N ASP A 116 -11.61 -5.79 22.88
CA ASP A 116 -12.66 -4.88 23.36
C ASP A 116 -12.06 -3.49 23.58
N PRO A 117 -12.43 -2.50 22.76
CA PRO A 117 -11.89 -1.13 22.89
C PRO A 117 -12.20 -0.50 24.27
N ASN A 118 -13.25 -0.96 24.97
CA ASN A 118 -13.61 -0.43 26.28
C ASN A 118 -12.69 -0.93 27.41
N LEU A 119 -12.00 -2.05 27.22
CA LEU A 119 -11.05 -2.59 28.19
C LEU A 119 -9.64 -2.02 28.03
N GLY A 120 -9.39 -1.27 26.96
CA GLY A 120 -8.11 -0.69 26.60
C GLY A 120 -7.20 -1.62 25.78
N GLY A 121 -6.22 -1.01 25.10
CA GLY A 121 -5.32 -1.68 24.18
C GLY A 121 -5.62 -1.34 22.71
N VAL A 122 -5.04 -2.11 21.81
CA VAL A 122 -5.11 -1.84 20.36
C VAL A 122 -5.23 -3.13 19.56
N LYS A 123 -6.15 -3.15 18.60
CA LYS A 123 -6.17 -4.18 17.57
C LYS A 123 -5.06 -3.88 16.56
N LEU A 124 -4.14 -4.80 16.37
CA LEU A 124 -2.99 -4.66 15.48
C LEU A 124 -3.37 -4.94 14.03
N GLY A 125 -4.24 -5.91 13.79
CA GLY A 125 -4.74 -6.24 12.47
C GLY A 125 -5.60 -7.49 12.44
N THR A 126 -6.24 -7.71 11.30
CA THR A 126 -6.92 -8.94 10.91
C THR A 126 -6.39 -9.36 9.56
N PHE A 127 -6.09 -10.63 9.35
CA PHE A 127 -5.72 -11.15 8.05
C PHE A 127 -6.34 -12.53 7.81
N ALA A 128 -6.53 -12.88 6.53
CA ALA A 128 -6.96 -14.20 6.11
C ALA A 128 -5.78 -14.95 5.46
N THR A 129 -5.72 -16.27 5.65
CA THR A 129 -4.63 -17.11 5.14
C THR A 129 -4.95 -17.71 3.77
N ASP A 130 -5.50 -16.91 2.85
CA ASP A 130 -6.02 -17.41 1.56
C ASP A 130 -4.93 -17.79 0.55
N GLN A 131 -3.68 -17.46 0.79
CA GLN A 131 -2.53 -17.66 -0.13
C GLN A 131 -1.20 -17.48 0.58
N PRO A 132 -0.10 -17.83 0.00
CA PRO A 132 0.33 -19.04 -0.68
C PRO A 132 1.04 -20.04 0.26
N PRO A 133 1.55 -21.21 -0.20
CA PRO A 133 2.03 -22.30 0.67
C PRO A 133 3.34 -22.00 1.42
N GLY A 134 3.89 -20.79 1.38
CA GLY A 134 5.16 -20.43 2.01
C GLY A 134 5.02 -19.64 3.31
N TRP A 135 6.13 -19.51 4.05
CA TRP A 135 6.23 -18.64 5.21
C TRP A 135 6.12 -17.15 4.82
N GLN A 136 5.35 -16.40 5.61
CA GLN A 136 5.09 -14.97 5.42
C GLN A 136 5.41 -14.22 6.70
N LEU A 137 5.93 -12.99 6.59
CA LEU A 137 6.19 -12.12 7.74
C LEU A 137 4.99 -11.21 8.00
N TYR A 138 4.36 -11.36 9.17
CA TYR A 138 3.51 -10.32 9.73
C TYR A 138 4.39 -9.27 10.38
N ARG A 139 4.12 -7.98 10.15
CA ARG A 139 4.81 -6.88 10.82
C ARG A 139 3.93 -5.64 10.89
N THR A 140 3.86 -5.03 12.06
CA THR A 140 3.21 -3.74 12.27
C THR A 140 4.00 -2.88 13.24
N VAL A 141 3.83 -1.56 13.18
CA VAL A 141 4.53 -0.60 14.06
C VAL A 141 3.50 0.34 14.67
N LEU A 142 3.49 0.42 15.98
CA LEU A 142 2.66 1.37 16.74
C LEU A 142 3.46 2.64 16.99
N THR A 143 2.88 3.78 16.63
CA THR A 143 3.41 5.12 16.91
C THR A 143 2.25 6.08 17.19
N GLY A 144 2.53 7.31 17.64
CA GLY A 144 1.51 8.35 17.85
C GLY A 144 0.39 7.90 18.79
N ASP A 145 -0.85 8.26 18.47
CA ASP A 145 -2.02 8.03 19.33
C ASP A 145 -2.26 6.55 19.66
N ARG A 146 -1.94 5.65 18.74
CA ARG A 146 -2.08 4.21 19.00
C ARG A 146 -1.06 3.68 19.99
N LEU A 147 0.15 4.24 19.99
CA LEU A 147 1.15 3.91 21.00
C LEU A 147 0.71 4.39 22.39
N GLU A 148 0.05 5.55 22.48
CA GLU A 148 -0.48 6.06 23.76
C GLU A 148 -1.53 5.11 24.39
N LEU A 149 -2.27 4.35 23.58
CA LEU A 149 -3.23 3.35 24.07
C LEU A 149 -2.58 2.15 24.75
N VAL A 150 -1.28 1.94 24.56
CA VAL A 150 -0.55 0.77 25.09
C VAL A 150 0.66 1.14 25.93
N ARG A 151 1.18 2.35 25.82
CA ARG A 151 2.39 2.82 26.49
C ARG A 151 2.22 2.78 28.01
N GLY A 152 3.22 2.25 28.71
CA GLY A 152 3.22 2.13 30.18
C GLY A 152 2.20 1.14 30.73
N GLN A 153 1.59 0.32 29.89
CA GLN A 153 0.59 -0.65 30.31
C GLN A 153 1.12 -2.07 30.28
N THR A 154 0.60 -2.91 31.17
CA THR A 154 0.71 -4.36 31.08
C THR A 154 -0.50 -4.87 30.30
N LEU A 155 -0.23 -5.54 29.21
CA LEU A 155 -1.21 -6.01 28.23
C LEU A 155 -0.88 -7.45 27.85
N ARG A 156 -1.79 -8.05 27.13
CA ARG A 156 -1.60 -9.36 26.54
C ARG A 156 -1.48 -9.22 25.02
N PHE A 157 -0.38 -9.72 24.47
CA PHE A 157 -0.27 -9.97 23.05
C PHE A 157 -1.05 -11.24 22.75
N SER A 158 -1.92 -11.21 21.74
CA SER A 158 -2.75 -12.35 21.38
C SER A 158 -2.84 -12.51 19.85
N ILE A 159 -2.74 -13.76 19.42
CA ILE A 159 -3.07 -14.22 18.07
C ILE A 159 -4.29 -15.12 18.21
N VAL A 160 -5.38 -14.77 17.54
CA VAL A 160 -6.68 -15.45 17.66
C VAL A 160 -7.14 -15.90 16.28
N ILE A 161 -7.38 -17.19 16.12
CA ILE A 161 -8.05 -17.72 14.94
C ILE A 161 -9.57 -17.68 15.18
N GLN A 162 -10.28 -17.10 14.22
CA GLN A 162 -11.73 -17.15 14.11
C GLN A 162 -12.07 -17.99 12.88
N SER A 163 -12.80 -19.08 13.04
CA SER A 163 -13.26 -19.88 11.91
C SER A 163 -14.76 -19.72 11.74
N ASP A 164 -15.15 -19.11 10.64
CA ASP A 164 -16.53 -19.13 10.12
C ASP A 164 -16.72 -20.30 9.13
N ALA A 165 -15.67 -21.07 8.84
CA ALA A 165 -15.70 -22.17 7.88
C ALA A 165 -16.30 -23.44 8.49
N PRO A 166 -17.03 -24.24 7.70
CA PRO A 166 -17.49 -25.56 8.15
C PRO A 166 -16.31 -26.44 8.57
N VAL A 167 -16.51 -27.20 9.62
CA VAL A 167 -15.54 -28.03 10.37
C VAL A 167 -14.78 -29.08 9.52
N GLU A 168 -15.11 -29.22 8.24
CA GLU A 168 -14.56 -30.26 7.37
C GLU A 168 -13.19 -29.93 6.74
N GLN A 169 -12.69 -28.69 6.91
CA GLN A 169 -11.37 -28.32 6.40
C GLN A 169 -10.42 -28.07 7.58
N ASN A 170 -9.40 -28.90 7.72
CA ASN A 170 -8.31 -28.76 8.67
C ASN A 170 -7.49 -27.49 8.36
N ALA A 171 -8.06 -26.32 8.59
CA ALA A 171 -7.33 -25.08 8.48
C ALA A 171 -6.37 -24.98 9.65
N ALA A 172 -5.08 -24.82 9.38
CA ALA A 172 -4.06 -24.64 10.40
C ALA A 172 -3.23 -23.39 10.09
N LEU A 173 -2.74 -22.76 11.15
CA LEU A 173 -1.81 -21.65 11.12
C LEU A 173 -0.54 -22.08 11.84
N LEU A 174 0.59 -22.04 11.15
CA LEU A 174 1.91 -22.17 11.76
C LEU A 174 2.41 -20.79 12.13
N ILE A 175 3.02 -20.65 13.31
CA ILE A 175 3.55 -19.38 13.81
C ILE A 175 4.95 -19.64 14.36
N ASP A 176 5.88 -18.72 14.04
CA ASP A 176 7.25 -18.79 14.52
C ASP A 176 7.86 -17.38 14.64
N GLU A 177 8.95 -17.25 15.40
CA GLU A 177 9.74 -16.02 15.54
C GLU A 177 8.89 -14.79 15.93
N VAL A 178 8.07 -14.92 16.96
CA VAL A 178 7.22 -13.82 17.45
C VAL A 178 8.05 -12.80 18.22
N GLN A 179 7.92 -11.53 17.85
CA GLN A 179 8.66 -10.44 18.45
C GLN A 179 7.75 -9.24 18.73
N VAL A 180 7.87 -8.69 19.93
CA VAL A 180 7.34 -7.38 20.32
C VAL A 180 8.50 -6.56 20.85
N ILE A 181 8.91 -5.54 20.11
CA ILE A 181 10.09 -4.74 20.39
C ILE A 181 9.67 -3.29 20.63
N ALA A 182 10.01 -2.74 21.80
CA ALA A 182 9.82 -1.33 22.11
C ALA A 182 11.10 -0.54 21.84
N ALA A 183 10.99 0.57 21.11
CA ALA A 183 12.08 1.52 20.91
C ALA A 183 12.10 2.56 22.04
N ASP A 184 13.27 2.91 22.57
CA ASP A 184 13.45 3.95 23.59
C ASP A 184 13.54 5.35 22.96
N LEU A 185 12.81 6.33 23.50
CA LEU A 185 12.90 7.74 23.12
C LEU A 185 14.27 8.40 23.39
N ARG A 186 15.05 7.83 24.29
CA ARG A 186 16.35 8.42 24.72
C ARG A 186 17.48 8.13 23.76
N THR A 187 17.31 7.17 22.88
CA THR A 187 18.24 6.98 21.77
C THR A 187 17.90 7.99 20.69
N ALA A 188 18.80 8.89 20.38
CA ALA A 188 18.68 9.75 19.21
C ALA A 188 18.27 8.86 18.02
N PRO A 189 17.27 9.26 17.20
CA PRO A 189 16.86 8.45 16.07
C PRO A 189 18.11 8.04 15.31
N ALA A 190 18.23 6.74 15.00
CA ALA A 190 19.33 6.26 14.18
C ALA A 190 19.40 7.14 12.93
N PRO A 191 20.58 7.58 12.51
CA PRO A 191 20.69 8.41 11.32
C PRO A 191 19.97 7.70 10.18
N LEU A 192 19.02 8.41 9.56
CA LEU A 192 18.25 7.87 8.43
C LEU A 192 19.24 7.26 7.42
N PRO A 193 19.00 6.02 6.96
CA PRO A 193 19.89 5.40 6.00
C PRO A 193 19.96 6.26 4.72
N PRO A 194 21.13 6.32 4.03
CA PRO A 194 21.17 6.88 2.68
C PRO A 194 20.19 6.08 1.80
N PRO A 195 19.33 6.65 1.07
CA PRO A 195 19.06 7.95 0.51
C PRO A 195 18.10 8.85 1.29
N LEU A 196 17.81 8.58 2.56
CA LEU A 196 16.85 9.35 3.37
C LEU A 196 17.55 10.50 4.12
N ARG A 197 18.41 11.24 3.44
CA ARG A 197 19.12 12.41 3.99
C ARG A 197 18.62 13.70 3.39
N GLY A 198 18.55 14.74 4.21
CA GLY A 198 18.19 16.10 3.80
C GLY A 198 19.35 16.87 3.15
N ASP A 199 20.10 16.26 2.23
CA ASP A 199 21.22 16.87 1.54
C ASP A 199 20.88 17.44 0.14
N GLY A 200 19.61 17.38 -0.25
CA GLY A 200 19.11 17.85 -1.53
C GLY A 200 19.50 16.99 -2.74
N SER A 201 20.24 15.90 -2.53
CA SER A 201 20.74 15.06 -3.62
C SER A 201 19.65 14.25 -4.31
N ARG A 202 18.60 13.88 -3.58
CA ARG A 202 17.49 13.04 -4.06
C ARG A 202 16.14 13.57 -3.60
N PRO A 203 15.67 14.71 -4.12
CA PRO A 203 14.41 15.27 -3.68
C PRO A 203 13.23 14.41 -4.13
N LEU A 204 12.17 14.43 -3.33
CA LEU A 204 10.85 13.92 -3.65
C LEU A 204 10.03 15.01 -4.34
N ALA A 205 9.21 14.64 -5.31
CA ALA A 205 8.05 15.42 -5.76
C ALA A 205 6.85 14.98 -4.92
N VAL A 206 6.21 15.88 -4.20
CA VAL A 206 5.17 15.55 -3.23
C VAL A 206 3.93 16.40 -3.45
N ILE A 207 2.76 15.78 -3.49
CA ILE A 207 1.49 16.49 -3.48
C ILE A 207 1.07 16.72 -2.03
N ARG A 208 0.79 17.99 -1.68
CA ARG A 208 0.32 18.38 -0.35
C ARG A 208 -0.97 19.17 -0.43
N SER A 209 -1.81 18.99 0.59
CA SER A 209 -3.05 19.74 0.75
C SER A 209 -2.78 21.11 1.39
N GLU A 210 -3.40 22.16 0.85
CA GLU A 210 -3.53 23.48 1.46
C GLU A 210 -5.02 23.87 1.45
N GLY A 211 -5.70 23.64 2.55
CA GLY A 211 -7.16 23.75 2.61
C GLY A 211 -7.83 22.78 1.65
N THR A 212 -8.63 23.30 0.71
CA THR A 212 -9.29 22.49 -0.33
C THR A 212 -8.42 22.23 -1.56
N ASN A 213 -7.30 22.94 -1.69
CA ASN A 213 -6.42 22.83 -2.84
C ASN A 213 -5.30 21.82 -2.60
N ARG A 214 -4.71 21.35 -3.69
CA ARG A 214 -3.58 20.41 -3.71
C ARG A 214 -2.53 20.93 -4.66
N TRP A 215 -1.29 21.03 -4.16
CA TRP A 215 -0.18 21.62 -4.89
C TRP A 215 1.01 20.68 -4.93
N LEU A 216 1.91 20.89 -5.89
CA LEU A 216 3.15 20.15 -6.00
C LEU A 216 4.26 20.86 -5.25
N TYR A 217 4.89 20.13 -4.34
CA TYR A 217 6.07 20.52 -3.59
C TYR A 217 7.27 19.67 -3.95
N ARG A 218 8.44 20.20 -3.71
CA ARG A 218 9.68 19.46 -3.62
C ARG A 218 10.10 19.42 -2.16
N MET A 219 10.58 18.28 -1.67
CA MET A 219 11.17 18.13 -0.35
C MET A 219 12.29 17.11 -0.38
N ASP A 220 13.16 17.11 0.61
CA ASP A 220 14.17 16.09 0.75
C ASP A 220 13.58 14.77 1.28
N THR A 221 14.32 13.68 1.12
CA THR A 221 13.86 12.34 1.50
C THR A 221 13.70 12.12 3.01
N ASP A 222 14.18 13.03 3.84
CA ASP A 222 13.95 13.09 5.29
C ASP A 222 12.79 14.00 5.70
N GLY A 223 12.04 14.53 4.73
CA GLY A 223 10.92 15.45 4.96
C GLY A 223 11.31 16.91 5.14
N SER A 224 12.59 17.25 5.11
CA SER A 224 13.10 18.62 5.21
C SER A 224 13.03 19.39 3.87
N ASN A 225 13.37 20.68 3.89
CA ASN A 225 13.50 21.56 2.71
C ASN A 225 12.24 21.61 1.83
N VAL A 226 11.06 21.67 2.43
CA VAL A 226 9.76 21.71 1.75
C VAL A 226 9.61 23.00 0.97
N GLN A 227 9.50 22.90 -0.36
CA GLN A 227 9.38 24.05 -1.26
C GLN A 227 8.22 23.85 -2.23
N LEU A 228 7.29 24.80 -2.28
CA LEU A 228 6.24 24.83 -3.29
C LEU A 228 6.86 25.11 -4.68
N ILE A 229 6.57 24.26 -5.67
CA ILE A 229 7.09 24.40 -7.03
C ILE A 229 6.00 24.58 -8.10
N TYR A 230 4.75 24.14 -7.84
CA TYR A 230 3.67 24.32 -8.81
C TYR A 230 2.30 24.34 -8.14
N ARG A 231 1.49 25.33 -8.52
CA ARG A 231 0.13 25.53 -7.99
C ARG A 231 -0.96 25.07 -8.94
N GLY A 232 -0.72 24.44 -10.01
CA GLY A 232 -1.75 24.00 -10.94
C GLY A 232 -2.75 25.09 -11.38
N LEU A 233 -3.26 24.98 -12.58
CA LEU A 233 -4.25 25.94 -13.10
C LEU A 233 -5.66 25.65 -12.57
N LEU A 234 -5.93 24.39 -12.21
CA LEU A 234 -7.26 23.89 -11.87
C LEU A 234 -7.44 23.62 -10.37
N GLY A 235 -6.40 23.83 -9.55
CA GLY A 235 -6.47 23.79 -8.09
C GLY A 235 -6.39 22.41 -7.45
N ASN A 236 -6.25 21.33 -8.22
CA ASN A 236 -6.15 19.97 -7.71
C ASN A 236 -5.08 19.17 -8.44
N VAL A 237 -3.82 19.44 -8.09
CA VAL A 237 -2.65 18.73 -8.62
C VAL A 237 -2.54 17.35 -7.95
N ARG A 238 -2.32 16.30 -8.76
CA ARG A 238 -2.23 14.91 -8.31
C ARG A 238 -1.18 14.13 -9.09
N TYR A 239 -0.81 12.96 -8.57
CA TYR A 239 -0.02 11.93 -9.25
C TYR A 239 1.30 12.44 -9.81
N PRO A 240 2.22 12.94 -8.99
CA PRO A 240 3.52 13.41 -9.45
C PRO A 240 4.33 12.23 -9.99
N ALA A 241 5.01 12.45 -11.11
CA ALA A 241 5.90 11.47 -11.72
C ALA A 241 7.15 12.15 -12.27
N TRP A 242 8.34 11.78 -11.77
CA TRP A 242 9.61 12.24 -12.30
C TRP A 242 9.91 11.61 -13.66
N SER A 243 10.43 12.41 -14.60
CA SER A 243 10.98 11.89 -15.85
C SER A 243 12.22 11.01 -15.58
N PRO A 244 12.48 10.00 -16.43
CA PRO A 244 13.60 9.08 -16.23
C PRO A 244 14.98 9.76 -16.14
N ASP A 245 15.13 10.93 -16.73
CA ASP A 245 16.36 11.75 -16.66
C ASP A 245 16.40 12.69 -15.45
N GLY A 246 15.35 12.70 -14.62
CA GLY A 246 15.24 13.54 -13.41
C GLY A 246 15.22 15.05 -13.68
N GLN A 247 14.90 15.49 -14.92
CA GLN A 247 14.87 16.90 -15.28
C GLN A 247 13.46 17.49 -15.27
N GLN A 248 12.43 16.66 -15.39
CA GLN A 248 11.03 17.09 -15.48
C GLN A 248 10.15 16.32 -14.49
N ILE A 249 9.02 16.91 -14.18
CA ILE A 249 7.95 16.29 -13.38
C ILE A 249 6.66 16.39 -14.21
N ALA A 250 5.93 15.29 -14.33
CA ALA A 250 4.56 15.28 -14.82
C ALA A 250 3.59 15.26 -13.65
N VAL A 251 2.46 15.94 -13.79
CA VAL A 251 1.35 15.93 -12.82
C VAL A 251 0.01 15.90 -13.56
N ALA A 252 -1.01 15.30 -12.94
CA ALA A 252 -2.38 15.50 -13.34
C ALA A 252 -2.93 16.75 -12.66
N ASP A 253 -3.41 17.71 -13.44
CA ASP A 253 -4.04 18.93 -12.97
C ASP A 253 -5.54 18.81 -13.21
N ASN A 254 -6.29 18.50 -12.16
CA ASN A 254 -7.72 18.26 -12.21
C ASN A 254 -8.45 19.47 -11.63
N ASN A 255 -9.61 19.82 -12.20
CA ASN A 255 -10.46 20.82 -11.58
C ASN A 255 -10.92 20.32 -10.19
N THR A 256 -10.85 21.18 -9.17
CA THR A 256 -11.42 20.89 -7.87
C THR A 256 -12.94 20.86 -8.02
N TRP A 257 -13.49 19.68 -8.04
CA TRP A 257 -14.90 19.49 -7.85
C TRP A 257 -15.17 19.34 -6.36
N PRO A 258 -15.96 20.23 -5.71
CA PRO A 258 -16.50 19.93 -4.41
C PRO A 258 -17.56 18.82 -4.59
N TRP A 259 -17.20 17.56 -4.30
CA TRP A 259 -18.19 16.54 -4.05
C TRP A 259 -18.71 16.75 -2.61
N PRO A 260 -20.03 16.82 -2.34
CA PRO A 260 -21.19 16.48 -3.16
C PRO A 260 -22.20 17.63 -3.34
N VAL A 261 -21.81 18.86 -3.53
CA VAL A 261 -22.79 19.95 -3.79
C VAL A 261 -22.74 20.29 -5.27
N PRO A 262 -23.74 19.87 -6.08
CA PRO A 262 -23.83 20.37 -7.43
C PRO A 262 -24.06 21.90 -7.38
N ASP A 263 -23.23 22.66 -8.10
CA ASP A 263 -23.60 24.01 -8.46
C ASP A 263 -24.97 23.93 -9.15
N PRO A 264 -25.96 24.70 -8.73
CA PRO A 264 -27.27 24.72 -9.41
C PRO A 264 -27.17 25.06 -10.90
N ASP A 265 -26.05 25.60 -11.37
CA ASP A 265 -25.74 25.70 -12.79
C ASP A 265 -24.72 24.62 -13.21
N PRO A 266 -25.19 23.50 -13.83
CA PRO A 266 -24.28 22.45 -14.29
C PRO A 266 -23.31 22.91 -15.39
N GLN A 267 -23.45 24.14 -15.91
CA GLN A 267 -22.50 24.72 -16.85
C GLN A 267 -21.18 25.11 -16.19
N ASN A 268 -21.15 25.33 -14.87
CA ASN A 268 -19.96 25.65 -14.11
C ASN A 268 -19.20 24.41 -13.64
N ASN A 269 -19.75 23.22 -13.83
CA ASN A 269 -19.27 21.95 -13.28
C ASN A 269 -18.50 21.07 -14.29
N LEU A 270 -18.03 21.66 -15.39
CA LEU A 270 -17.19 20.91 -16.34
C LEU A 270 -15.79 20.74 -15.76
N SER A 271 -15.46 19.54 -15.37
CA SER A 271 -14.08 19.23 -15.01
C SER A 271 -13.22 19.10 -16.26
N ALA A 272 -12.33 20.03 -16.47
CA ALA A 272 -11.18 19.81 -17.34
C ALA A 272 -10.12 19.06 -16.53
N THR A 273 -9.46 18.14 -17.18
CA THR A 273 -8.29 17.45 -16.66
C THR A 273 -7.15 17.59 -17.65
N ALA A 274 -6.00 18.00 -17.17
CA ALA A 274 -4.80 18.13 -17.98
C ALA A 274 -3.65 17.31 -17.37
N ILE A 275 -2.74 16.86 -18.22
CA ILE A 275 -1.41 16.45 -17.78
C ILE A 275 -0.48 17.61 -18.08
N THR A 276 0.18 18.12 -17.05
CA THR A 276 1.16 19.19 -17.14
C THR A 276 2.56 18.62 -16.89
N VAL A 277 3.50 18.96 -17.75
CA VAL A 277 4.93 18.68 -17.57
C VAL A 277 5.65 19.99 -17.30
N LEU A 278 6.51 19.99 -16.28
CA LEU A 278 7.30 21.14 -15.86
C LEU A 278 8.73 20.72 -15.54
N ASN A 279 9.65 21.68 -15.54
CA ASN A 279 11.01 21.41 -15.07
C ASN A 279 11.05 21.08 -13.58
N ALA A 280 12.13 20.44 -13.11
CA ALA A 280 12.34 20.06 -11.71
C ALA A 280 12.28 21.23 -10.71
N ASP A 281 12.47 22.47 -11.16
CA ASP A 281 12.37 23.71 -10.39
C ASP A 281 10.98 24.38 -10.45
N GLY A 282 10.04 23.78 -11.17
CA GLY A 282 8.69 24.34 -11.38
C GLY A 282 8.56 25.25 -12.61
N SER A 283 9.65 25.60 -13.28
CA SER A 283 9.62 26.43 -14.48
C SER A 283 9.13 25.68 -15.72
N ASN A 284 8.83 26.42 -16.80
CA ASN A 284 8.46 25.88 -18.11
C ASN A 284 7.29 24.88 -18.08
N SER A 285 6.29 25.14 -17.27
CA SER A 285 5.09 24.31 -17.24
C SER A 285 4.35 24.34 -18.58
N ARG A 286 4.00 23.16 -19.12
CA ARG A 286 3.26 23.01 -20.37
C ARG A 286 2.27 21.86 -20.26
N GLN A 287 1.10 22.05 -20.83
CA GLN A 287 0.14 20.97 -21.00
C GLN A 287 0.58 20.04 -22.14
N VAL A 288 0.57 18.74 -21.88
CA VAL A 288 0.89 17.68 -22.86
C VAL A 288 -0.29 16.80 -23.21
N TYR A 289 -1.35 16.85 -22.40
CA TYR A 289 -2.61 16.16 -22.64
C TYR A 289 -3.74 16.96 -21.97
N GLN A 290 -4.91 16.94 -22.58
CA GLN A 290 -6.14 17.52 -22.02
C GLN A 290 -7.34 16.66 -22.42
N THR A 291 -8.26 16.48 -21.49
CA THR A 291 -9.57 15.92 -21.76
C THR A 291 -10.64 16.78 -21.08
N GLU A 292 -11.81 16.82 -21.69
CA GLU A 292 -12.94 17.59 -21.18
C GLU A 292 -14.11 16.66 -20.90
N SER A 293 -14.79 16.94 -19.80
CA SER A 293 -16.05 16.29 -19.47
C SER A 293 -17.16 16.77 -20.41
N GLN A 294 -18.05 15.89 -20.79
CA GLN A 294 -19.20 16.22 -21.66
C GLN A 294 -20.40 16.59 -20.79
N LYS A 295 -21.05 17.70 -21.15
CA LYS A 295 -22.29 18.12 -20.47
C LYS A 295 -23.43 17.17 -20.78
N GLY A 296 -24.19 16.81 -19.75
CA GLY A 296 -25.50 16.23 -19.86
C GLY A 296 -26.61 17.27 -20.11
N SER A 297 -27.85 16.87 -19.97
CA SER A 297 -29.00 17.78 -19.95
C SER A 297 -28.93 18.68 -18.72
N ARG A 298 -29.44 19.93 -18.84
CA ARG A 298 -29.60 20.80 -17.67
C ARG A 298 -30.44 20.09 -16.62
N CYS A 299 -30.02 20.15 -15.36
CA CYS A 299 -30.82 19.65 -14.25
C CYS A 299 -32.08 20.51 -14.10
N PRO A 300 -33.27 20.00 -14.37
CA PRO A 300 -34.49 20.77 -14.17
C PRO A 300 -34.73 20.98 -12.67
N PHE A 301 -35.09 22.18 -12.27
CA PHE A 301 -35.56 22.46 -10.90
C PHE A 301 -36.81 21.65 -10.50
N VAL A 302 -37.52 21.15 -11.49
CA VAL A 302 -38.65 20.20 -11.36
C VAL A 302 -38.56 19.24 -12.53
N ALA A 303 -38.44 17.93 -12.24
CA ALA A 303 -38.49 16.90 -13.26
C ALA A 303 -39.89 16.91 -13.90
N LEU A 304 -39.97 17.32 -15.16
CA LEU A 304 -41.21 17.20 -15.93
C LEU A 304 -41.39 15.73 -16.34
N PRO A 305 -42.60 15.16 -16.14
CA PRO A 305 -42.90 13.79 -16.54
C PRO A 305 -42.59 13.57 -18.02
N GLY A 306 -41.76 12.56 -18.35
CA GLY A 306 -41.49 12.16 -19.74
C GLY A 306 -40.19 12.74 -20.34
N GLN A 307 -39.42 13.58 -19.65
CA GLN A 307 -38.10 13.97 -20.12
C GLN A 307 -37.03 13.00 -19.57
N SER A 308 -36.33 12.33 -20.46
CA SER A 308 -35.16 11.51 -20.10
C SER A 308 -33.99 12.42 -19.77
N GLU A 309 -33.42 12.25 -18.57
CA GLU A 309 -32.18 12.90 -18.18
C GLU A 309 -31.02 12.36 -19.02
N VAL A 310 -30.20 13.25 -19.56
CA VAL A 310 -28.92 12.91 -20.15
C VAL A 310 -27.83 13.20 -19.11
N PRO A 311 -27.20 12.17 -18.52
CA PRO A 311 -26.18 12.38 -17.50
C PRO A 311 -24.94 13.07 -18.06
N SER A 312 -24.24 13.84 -17.22
CA SER A 312 -22.94 14.39 -17.58
C SER A 312 -21.90 13.29 -17.55
N ARG A 313 -21.04 13.23 -18.57
CA ARG A 313 -19.88 12.36 -18.59
C ARG A 313 -18.68 13.11 -18.01
N ILE A 314 -18.20 12.67 -16.86
CA ILE A 314 -17.03 13.22 -16.18
C ILE A 314 -15.81 12.35 -16.52
N VAL A 315 -14.72 12.98 -16.91
CA VAL A 315 -13.46 12.30 -17.25
C VAL A 315 -12.33 12.88 -16.40
N ARG A 316 -11.49 12.01 -15.83
CA ARG A 316 -10.33 12.39 -15.00
C ARG A 316 -9.10 11.60 -15.41
N VAL A 317 -7.94 12.24 -15.33
CA VAL A 317 -6.65 11.56 -15.40
C VAL A 317 -6.21 11.18 -13.99
N ASN A 318 -5.88 9.93 -13.82
CA ASN A 318 -5.32 9.37 -12.61
C ASN A 318 -4.00 8.67 -12.91
N GLU A 319 -3.20 8.42 -11.89
CA GLU A 319 -1.97 7.64 -11.87
C GLU A 319 -1.10 7.81 -13.13
N LEU A 320 -0.07 8.62 -12.97
CA LEU A 320 0.89 8.87 -14.04
C LEU A 320 2.16 8.06 -13.85
N THR A 321 2.72 7.58 -14.95
CA THR A 321 4.10 7.06 -15.00
C THR A 321 4.75 7.40 -16.33
N TRP A 322 6.05 7.71 -16.32
CA TRP A 322 6.81 7.90 -17.52
C TRP A 322 7.19 6.57 -18.16
N MET A 323 7.19 6.55 -19.48
CA MET A 323 7.87 5.48 -20.21
C MET A 323 9.38 5.60 -20.02
N PRO A 324 10.14 4.50 -20.04
CA PRO A 324 11.57 4.49 -19.77
C PRO A 324 12.41 5.37 -20.68
N ASP A 325 11.92 5.61 -21.91
CA ASP A 325 12.58 6.47 -22.90
C ASP A 325 12.33 7.97 -22.69
N GLY A 326 11.50 8.35 -21.72
CA GLY A 326 11.13 9.74 -21.42
C GLY A 326 10.32 10.44 -22.52
N ARG A 327 9.78 9.70 -23.49
CA ARG A 327 9.05 10.25 -24.64
C ARG A 327 7.54 10.14 -24.54
N GLN A 328 7.05 9.34 -23.62
CA GLN A 328 5.62 9.11 -23.42
C GLN A 328 5.30 9.01 -21.94
N LEU A 329 4.03 9.29 -21.60
CA LEU A 329 3.42 9.04 -20.30
C LEU A 329 2.36 7.96 -20.44
N ALA A 330 2.36 6.99 -19.52
CA ALA A 330 1.23 6.11 -19.29
C ALA A 330 0.37 6.68 -18.15
N PHE A 331 -0.94 6.62 -18.28
CA PHE A 331 -1.88 7.13 -17.29
C PHE A 331 -3.21 6.42 -17.37
N THR A 332 -3.95 6.45 -16.26
CA THR A 332 -5.34 6.00 -16.22
C THR A 332 -6.27 7.15 -16.61
N ASN A 333 -7.18 6.88 -17.53
CA ASN A 333 -8.29 7.77 -17.84
C ASN A 333 -9.57 7.17 -17.26
N VAL A 334 -10.15 7.82 -16.26
CA VAL A 334 -11.36 7.36 -15.55
C VAL A 334 -12.55 8.20 -16.02
N GLY A 335 -13.58 7.53 -16.54
CA GLY A 335 -14.83 8.15 -16.94
C GLY A 335 -16.01 7.63 -16.14
N PHE A 336 -16.93 8.51 -15.71
CA PHE A 336 -18.18 8.13 -15.06
C PHE A 336 -19.32 9.07 -15.46
N LEU A 337 -20.54 8.57 -15.32
CA LEU A 337 -21.76 9.35 -15.56
C LEU A 337 -22.23 9.96 -14.23
N ALA A 338 -22.54 11.25 -14.23
CA ALA A 338 -23.12 11.97 -13.10
C ALA A 338 -24.52 12.44 -13.42
N PHE A 339 -25.48 12.11 -12.55
CA PHE A 339 -26.89 12.45 -12.66
C PHE A 339 -27.24 13.66 -11.79
N CYS A 340 -28.34 14.34 -12.13
CA CYS A 340 -28.81 15.53 -11.42
C CYS A 340 -29.21 15.26 -9.97
N ASP A 341 -29.59 14.05 -9.62
CA ASP A 341 -29.91 13.64 -8.24
C ASP A 341 -28.68 13.26 -7.40
N GLY A 342 -27.48 13.49 -7.94
CA GLY A 342 -26.23 13.19 -7.26
C GLY A 342 -25.77 11.73 -7.41
N ARG A 343 -26.56 10.85 -8.04
CA ARG A 343 -26.12 9.48 -8.34
C ARG A 343 -25.00 9.50 -9.37
N THR A 344 -24.12 8.53 -9.29
CA THR A 344 -23.12 8.22 -10.32
C THR A 344 -23.32 6.80 -10.81
N ALA A 345 -23.11 6.57 -12.10
CA ALA A 345 -23.17 5.24 -12.69
C ALA A 345 -22.00 5.03 -13.65
N GLY A 346 -21.50 3.79 -13.68
CA GLY A 346 -20.49 3.32 -14.62
C GLY A 346 -19.15 4.05 -14.46
N GLY A 347 -18.17 3.43 -13.86
CA GLY A 347 -16.79 3.89 -13.96
C GLY A 347 -16.09 3.07 -15.03
N LEU A 348 -15.63 3.69 -16.11
CA LEU A 348 -14.69 3.07 -17.04
C LEU A 348 -13.31 3.60 -16.71
N ALA A 349 -12.35 2.71 -16.52
CA ALA A 349 -10.95 3.08 -16.36
C ALA A 349 -10.14 2.36 -17.42
N ASP A 350 -9.38 3.13 -18.20
CA ASP A 350 -8.54 2.61 -19.28
C ASP A 350 -7.14 3.19 -19.14
N VAL A 351 -6.11 2.43 -19.49
CA VAL A 351 -4.73 2.91 -19.55
C VAL A 351 -4.41 3.44 -20.95
N TYR A 352 -3.89 4.66 -21.01
CA TYR A 352 -3.49 5.35 -22.22
C TYR A 352 -1.99 5.66 -22.24
N LEU A 353 -1.42 5.73 -23.44
CA LEU A 353 -0.10 6.31 -23.70
C LEU A 353 -0.25 7.63 -24.44
N SER A 354 0.38 8.69 -23.93
CA SER A 354 0.45 10.00 -24.58
C SER A 354 1.90 10.39 -24.87
N PRO A 355 2.27 10.72 -26.11
CA PRO A 355 3.62 11.15 -26.47
C PRO A 355 3.94 12.56 -25.95
N ILE A 356 5.26 12.86 -25.80
CA ILE A 356 5.80 14.16 -25.40
C ILE A 356 6.88 14.55 -26.41
N PRO A 357 6.77 15.65 -27.15
CA PRO A 357 5.72 16.69 -27.15
C PRO A 357 4.36 16.16 -27.62
N PRO A 358 3.28 16.88 -27.33
CA PRO A 358 1.94 16.37 -27.53
C PRO A 358 1.69 16.01 -29.00
N ALA A 359 1.33 14.76 -29.23
CA ALA A 359 0.51 14.40 -30.38
C ALA A 359 -0.94 14.54 -29.93
N LEU A 360 -1.81 14.95 -30.84
CA LEU A 360 -3.21 15.26 -30.56
C LEU A 360 -4.04 14.03 -30.04
N THR A 361 -3.46 12.84 -29.99
CA THR A 361 -4.17 11.60 -29.64
C THR A 361 -3.34 10.72 -28.71
N ALA A 362 -3.87 10.46 -27.51
CA ALA A 362 -3.41 9.36 -26.66
C ALA A 362 -3.97 8.03 -27.20
N THR A 363 -3.17 6.95 -27.08
CA THR A 363 -3.56 5.61 -27.53
C THR A 363 -3.99 4.77 -26.34
N ASN A 364 -5.20 4.19 -26.38
CA ASN A 364 -5.64 3.20 -25.40
C ASN A 364 -4.80 1.91 -25.56
N VAL A 365 -4.18 1.43 -24.50
CA VAL A 365 -3.34 0.23 -24.49
C VAL A 365 -3.87 -0.88 -23.61
N ALA A 366 -4.76 -0.58 -22.66
CA ALA A 366 -5.46 -1.56 -21.85
C ALA A 366 -6.80 -1.02 -21.38
N GLY A 367 -7.89 -1.69 -21.74
CA GLY A 367 -9.25 -1.36 -21.29
C GLY A 367 -9.57 -1.96 -19.94
N PHE A 368 -10.46 -1.32 -19.17
CA PHE A 368 -10.83 -1.72 -17.79
C PHE A 368 -9.63 -1.90 -16.88
N ALA A 369 -8.70 -0.96 -16.95
CA ALA A 369 -7.39 -1.02 -16.34
C ALA A 369 -7.04 0.29 -15.64
N ALA A 370 -6.30 0.22 -14.53
CA ALA A 370 -5.79 1.38 -13.80
C ALA A 370 -4.44 1.10 -13.13
N ASN A 371 -3.90 2.13 -12.48
CA ASN A 371 -2.64 2.09 -11.77
C ASN A 371 -1.47 1.56 -12.62
N PRO A 372 -1.17 2.21 -13.77
CA PRO A 372 -0.11 1.77 -14.67
C PRO A 372 1.26 1.92 -14.02
N SER A 373 2.08 0.89 -14.14
CA SER A 373 3.50 0.93 -13.81
C SER A 373 4.31 0.29 -14.93
N VAL A 374 5.28 1.01 -15.48
CA VAL A 374 6.07 0.54 -16.62
C VAL A 374 7.52 0.32 -16.20
N ASN A 375 8.09 -0.83 -16.55
CA ASN A 375 9.49 -1.12 -16.31
C ASN A 375 10.39 -0.78 -17.52
N ARG A 376 11.71 -0.87 -17.35
CA ARG A 376 12.70 -0.57 -18.40
C ARG A 376 12.60 -1.45 -19.64
N ASN A 377 11.90 -2.58 -19.57
CA ASN A 377 11.68 -3.50 -20.70
C ASN A 377 10.33 -3.20 -21.41
N ARG A 378 9.70 -2.04 -21.14
CA ARG A 378 8.39 -1.64 -21.66
C ARG A 378 7.26 -2.62 -21.33
N GLN A 379 7.37 -3.33 -20.20
CA GLN A 379 6.30 -4.14 -19.66
C GLN A 379 5.45 -3.27 -18.73
N LEU A 380 4.15 -3.19 -19.00
CA LEU A 380 3.16 -2.43 -18.25
C LEU A 380 2.47 -3.37 -17.26
N LEU A 381 2.55 -3.08 -15.95
CA LEU A 381 1.63 -3.65 -14.97
C LEU A 381 0.42 -2.73 -14.80
N PHE A 382 -0.74 -3.34 -14.57
CA PHE A 382 -1.97 -2.64 -14.24
C PHE A 382 -2.91 -3.54 -13.44
N GLU A 383 -3.85 -2.94 -12.72
CA GLU A 383 -4.96 -3.67 -12.09
C GLU A 383 -6.20 -3.62 -12.97
N SER A 384 -6.99 -4.70 -12.97
CA SER A 384 -8.30 -4.75 -13.64
C SER A 384 -9.43 -4.79 -12.62
N PHE A 385 -10.60 -4.24 -13.03
CA PHE A 385 -11.79 -4.13 -12.18
C PHE A 385 -12.93 -4.99 -12.69
N ASP A 386 -13.84 -5.33 -11.75
CA ASP A 386 -15.14 -5.92 -12.07
C ASP A 386 -16.11 -4.79 -12.42
N LEU A 387 -16.43 -4.68 -13.69
CA LEU A 387 -17.50 -3.82 -14.18
C LEU A 387 -18.49 -4.67 -14.97
N GLU A 388 -19.78 -4.42 -14.83
CA GLU A 388 -20.83 -5.13 -15.56
C GLU A 388 -20.52 -5.13 -17.06
N GLY A 389 -20.50 -6.33 -17.66
CA GLY A 389 -20.21 -6.52 -19.08
C GLY A 389 -18.72 -6.71 -19.43
N ASN A 390 -17.83 -6.72 -18.45
CA ASN A 390 -16.41 -7.02 -18.64
C ASN A 390 -16.15 -8.51 -18.35
N ASN A 391 -15.60 -9.23 -19.35
CA ASN A 391 -15.18 -10.63 -19.18
C ASN A 391 -13.73 -10.77 -18.69
N ARG A 392 -13.07 -9.67 -18.28
CA ARG A 392 -11.71 -9.70 -17.79
C ARG A 392 -11.68 -10.18 -16.34
N THR A 393 -10.80 -11.13 -16.04
CA THR A 393 -10.54 -11.56 -14.66
C THR A 393 -9.98 -10.41 -13.84
N ILE A 394 -10.55 -10.17 -12.65
CA ILE A 394 -10.05 -9.16 -11.72
C ILE A 394 -8.69 -9.59 -11.19
N GLY A 395 -7.74 -8.66 -11.13
CA GLY A 395 -6.40 -8.92 -10.63
C GLY A 395 -5.32 -8.06 -11.26
N ILE A 396 -4.08 -8.49 -11.13
CA ILE A 396 -2.90 -7.83 -11.69
C ILE A 396 -2.53 -8.45 -13.01
N TRP A 397 -2.46 -7.62 -14.02
CA TRP A 397 -2.11 -7.97 -15.39
C TRP A 397 -0.78 -7.33 -15.81
N GLU A 398 -0.12 -7.98 -16.75
CA GLU A 398 1.05 -7.46 -17.46
C GLU A 398 0.74 -7.35 -18.95
N ALA A 399 1.10 -6.23 -19.58
CA ALA A 399 1.07 -6.07 -21.03
C ALA A 399 2.47 -5.83 -21.58
N ASP A 400 2.84 -6.55 -22.62
CA ASP A 400 4.06 -6.33 -23.39
C ASP A 400 3.78 -5.22 -24.44
N LEU A 401 4.31 -4.03 -24.22
CA LEU A 401 4.11 -2.87 -25.10
C LEU A 401 5.00 -2.89 -26.36
N GLU A 402 5.92 -3.84 -26.51
CA GLU A 402 6.68 -4.07 -27.75
C GLU A 402 5.86 -4.84 -28.78
N SER A 403 4.89 -5.63 -28.35
CA SER A 403 3.96 -6.35 -29.23
C SER A 403 2.84 -5.43 -29.75
N GLN A 404 2.33 -5.71 -30.96
CA GLN A 404 1.22 -4.96 -31.54
C GLN A 404 0.14 -5.91 -32.09
N PRO A 405 -1.05 -5.95 -31.50
CA PRO A 405 -1.48 -5.22 -30.26
C PRO A 405 -0.69 -5.68 -29.03
N PRO A 406 -0.68 -4.92 -27.92
CA PRO A 406 -0.04 -5.33 -26.68
C PRO A 406 -0.50 -6.71 -26.23
N ARG A 407 0.46 -7.59 -25.90
CA ARG A 407 0.17 -8.93 -25.43
C ARG A 407 -0.03 -8.89 -23.91
N GLU A 408 -1.24 -9.20 -23.47
CA GLU A 408 -1.61 -9.20 -22.07
C GLU A 408 -1.53 -10.59 -21.42
N THR A 409 -1.11 -10.65 -20.17
CA THR A 409 -0.98 -11.86 -19.36
C THR A 409 -1.49 -11.57 -17.94
N LEU A 410 -2.41 -12.39 -17.43
CA LEU A 410 -2.81 -12.36 -16.03
C LEU A 410 -1.67 -12.91 -15.16
N LEU A 411 -1.19 -12.10 -14.21
CA LEU A 411 -0.17 -12.52 -13.24
C LEU A 411 -0.79 -13.03 -11.94
N ILE A 412 -1.77 -12.30 -11.41
CA ILE A 412 -2.41 -12.62 -10.12
C ILE A 412 -3.92 -12.38 -10.28
N GLY A 413 -4.72 -13.45 -10.18
CA GLY A 413 -6.17 -13.39 -10.33
C GLY A 413 -6.90 -13.30 -8.99
N HIS A 414 -6.81 -12.16 -8.30
CA HIS A 414 -7.49 -11.97 -7.01
C HIS A 414 -8.00 -10.53 -6.83
N ARG A 415 -9.21 -10.39 -6.23
CA ARG A 415 -9.89 -9.09 -6.03
C ARG A 415 -9.22 -8.16 -5.02
N ALA A 416 -8.40 -8.70 -4.13
CA ALA A 416 -7.75 -7.95 -3.06
C ALA A 416 -6.47 -7.23 -3.50
N GLU A 417 -5.96 -7.54 -4.68
CA GLU A 417 -4.68 -7.04 -5.20
C GLU A 417 -4.85 -5.70 -5.90
N ARG A 418 -4.07 -4.70 -5.48
CA ARG A 418 -4.19 -3.31 -5.93
C ARG A 418 -2.83 -2.67 -6.20
N GLU A 419 -2.84 -1.62 -7.02
CA GLU A 419 -1.73 -0.67 -7.21
C GLU A 419 -0.36 -1.35 -7.45
N PRO A 420 -0.19 -2.14 -8.52
CA PRO A 420 1.08 -2.80 -8.80
C PRO A 420 2.17 -1.80 -9.17
N VAL A 421 3.38 -1.96 -8.65
CA VAL A 421 4.51 -1.08 -8.97
C VAL A 421 5.78 -1.88 -9.22
N TRP A 422 6.32 -1.79 -10.45
CA TRP A 422 7.59 -2.40 -10.83
C TRP A 422 8.75 -1.87 -10.01
N ALA A 423 9.62 -2.77 -9.56
CA ALA A 423 10.93 -2.40 -9.06
C ALA A 423 11.87 -1.98 -10.22
N PRO A 424 12.92 -1.17 -9.95
CA PRO A 424 13.87 -0.73 -10.98
C PRO A 424 14.61 -1.88 -11.68
N ASP A 425 14.69 -3.05 -11.05
CA ASP A 425 15.33 -4.24 -11.61
C ASP A 425 14.51 -4.90 -12.75
N ALA A 426 13.25 -4.51 -12.94
CA ALA A 426 12.31 -5.09 -13.90
C ALA A 426 12.04 -6.59 -13.66
N ARG A 427 12.30 -7.08 -12.47
CA ARG A 427 12.08 -8.46 -12.05
C ARG A 427 11.08 -8.55 -10.90
N ARG A 428 11.18 -7.66 -9.94
CA ARG A 428 10.31 -7.63 -8.77
C ARG A 428 9.25 -6.54 -8.94
N PHE A 429 8.13 -6.71 -8.28
CA PHE A 429 7.10 -5.69 -8.16
C PHE A 429 6.40 -5.81 -6.80
N VAL A 430 5.84 -4.71 -6.33
CA VAL A 430 5.01 -4.68 -5.13
C VAL A 430 3.56 -4.40 -5.48
N ILE A 431 2.67 -4.83 -4.61
CA ILE A 431 1.24 -4.52 -4.65
C ILE A 431 0.76 -4.10 -3.27
N ALA A 432 -0.33 -3.36 -3.21
CA ALA A 432 -1.15 -3.21 -2.01
C ALA A 432 -2.21 -4.31 -2.00
N ARG A 433 -2.27 -5.10 -0.93
CA ARG A 433 -3.25 -6.18 -0.75
C ARG A 433 -4.24 -5.80 0.34
N ILE A 434 -5.54 -5.93 0.07
CA ILE A 434 -6.56 -5.90 1.11
C ILE A 434 -6.55 -7.25 1.81
N THR A 435 -6.28 -7.26 3.12
CA THR A 435 -6.15 -8.50 3.91
C THR A 435 -7.37 -8.80 4.77
N SER A 436 -8.28 -7.84 4.92
CA SER A 436 -9.56 -8.02 5.60
C SER A 436 -10.65 -8.51 4.64
N SER A 437 -11.82 -8.89 5.22
CA SER A 437 -12.96 -9.32 4.40
C SER A 437 -13.41 -8.21 3.44
N PRO A 438 -13.71 -8.52 2.17
CA PRO A 438 -14.28 -7.56 1.22
C PRO A 438 -15.62 -6.96 1.64
N SER A 439 -16.32 -7.60 2.59
CA SER A 439 -17.59 -7.13 3.15
C SER A 439 -17.43 -6.07 4.24
N GLU A 440 -16.21 -5.81 4.73
CA GLU A 440 -15.97 -4.75 5.70
C GLU A 440 -16.06 -3.37 5.04
N ASP A 441 -16.53 -2.38 5.82
CA ASP A 441 -16.55 -0.99 5.37
C ASP A 441 -15.14 -0.54 4.97
N ILE A 442 -15.06 0.33 3.96
CA ILE A 442 -13.78 0.79 3.39
C ILE A 442 -12.85 1.36 4.48
N GLY A 443 -13.42 2.01 5.51
CA GLY A 443 -12.68 2.57 6.65
C GLY A 443 -12.13 1.53 7.64
N GLU A 444 -12.58 0.27 7.56
CA GLU A 444 -12.16 -0.80 8.47
C GLU A 444 -11.22 -1.82 7.82
N ARG A 445 -10.95 -1.66 6.53
CA ARG A 445 -10.09 -2.59 5.78
C ARG A 445 -8.66 -2.55 6.26
N THR A 446 -8.07 -3.72 6.41
CA THR A 446 -6.63 -3.88 6.65
C THR A 446 -5.90 -4.08 5.32
N TYR A 447 -4.73 -3.47 5.20
CA TYR A 447 -3.91 -3.54 3.99
C TYR A 447 -2.53 -4.08 4.31
N ALA A 448 -1.89 -4.67 3.31
CA ALA A 448 -0.51 -5.10 3.36
C ALA A 448 0.24 -4.69 2.09
N ILE A 449 1.56 -4.52 2.21
CA ILE A 449 2.46 -4.38 1.06
C ILE A 449 3.10 -5.74 0.81
N VAL A 450 2.94 -6.25 -0.40
CA VAL A 450 3.42 -7.58 -0.79
C VAL A 450 4.39 -7.48 -1.96
N LEU A 451 5.55 -8.09 -1.83
CA LEU A 451 6.59 -8.17 -2.85
C LEU A 451 6.48 -9.48 -3.62
N TYR A 452 6.48 -9.39 -4.94
CA TYR A 452 6.51 -10.52 -5.86
C TYR A 452 7.81 -10.55 -6.67
N ASP A 453 8.27 -11.75 -6.98
CA ASP A 453 9.22 -12.01 -8.06
C ASP A 453 8.43 -12.45 -9.30
N ARG A 454 8.61 -11.75 -10.42
CA ARG A 454 7.91 -12.03 -11.67
C ARG A 454 8.13 -13.48 -12.16
N GLN A 455 9.28 -14.07 -11.86
CA GLN A 455 9.61 -15.43 -12.25
C GLN A 455 9.08 -16.49 -11.27
N ASN A 456 8.70 -16.09 -10.05
CA ASN A 456 8.18 -16.98 -9.01
C ASN A 456 7.01 -16.33 -8.27
N LEU A 457 5.84 -16.29 -8.91
CA LEU A 457 4.64 -15.66 -8.37
C LEU A 457 4.01 -16.45 -7.22
N SER A 458 4.37 -17.73 -7.06
CA SER A 458 3.83 -18.59 -6.01
C SER A 458 4.45 -18.38 -4.63
N ASN A 459 5.51 -17.56 -4.52
CA ASN A 459 6.20 -17.30 -3.26
C ASN A 459 6.34 -15.78 -2.99
N PRO A 460 5.24 -15.05 -2.80
CA PRO A 460 5.29 -13.64 -2.45
C PRO A 460 5.82 -13.44 -1.03
N ARG A 461 6.49 -12.30 -0.81
CA ARG A 461 6.97 -11.88 0.51
C ARG A 461 6.14 -10.71 1.02
N MET A 462 5.50 -10.88 2.16
CA MET A 462 4.85 -9.79 2.89
C MET A 462 5.93 -8.86 3.44
N LEU A 463 5.84 -7.56 3.12
CA LEU A 463 6.79 -6.55 3.59
C LEU A 463 6.26 -5.77 4.79
N LEU A 464 4.97 -5.48 4.80
CA LEU A 464 4.32 -4.68 5.82
C LEU A 464 2.84 -5.03 5.92
N PHE A 465 2.31 -5.12 7.15
CA PHE A 465 0.89 -4.98 7.41
C PHE A 465 0.61 -3.56 7.93
N ALA A 466 -0.33 -2.86 7.31
CA ALA A 466 -0.84 -1.63 7.87
C ALA A 466 -1.73 -1.93 9.07
N ASP A 467 -1.79 -0.98 9.98
CA ASP A 467 -2.72 -1.06 11.11
C ASP A 467 -4.17 -1.16 10.64
N HIS A 468 -5.01 -1.84 11.43
CA HIS A 468 -6.45 -1.92 11.16
C HIS A 468 -7.07 -0.54 10.94
N GLY A 469 -7.87 -0.39 9.89
CA GLY A 469 -8.47 0.88 9.49
C GLY A 469 -7.54 1.88 8.81
N ARG A 470 -6.28 1.49 8.49
CA ARG A 470 -5.33 2.33 7.75
C ARG A 470 -5.05 1.74 6.37
N SER A 471 -5.32 2.51 5.34
CA SER A 471 -4.99 2.12 3.97
C SER A 471 -3.56 2.50 3.61
N VAL A 472 -2.91 1.63 2.84
CA VAL A 472 -1.65 1.92 2.15
C VAL A 472 -1.92 2.09 0.65
N GLY A 473 -1.14 2.92 0.00
CA GLY A 473 -1.25 3.12 -1.43
C GLY A 473 -0.16 4.04 -1.98
N ARG A 474 -0.26 4.37 -3.26
CA ARG A 474 0.64 5.31 -3.94
C ARG A 474 2.12 4.97 -3.74
N MET A 475 2.44 3.69 -3.89
CA MET A 475 3.78 3.18 -3.69
C MET A 475 4.72 3.61 -4.81
N ARG A 476 5.98 3.93 -4.47
CA ARG A 476 7.06 4.23 -5.41
C ARG A 476 8.39 3.69 -4.91
N TRP A 477 9.14 3.04 -5.78
CA TRP A 477 10.46 2.53 -5.47
C TRP A 477 11.52 3.62 -5.50
N SER A 478 12.49 3.54 -4.59
CA SER A 478 13.73 4.30 -4.75
C SER A 478 14.50 3.82 -5.99
N PRO A 479 15.29 4.69 -6.65
CA PRO A 479 15.99 4.34 -7.89
C PRO A 479 16.96 3.17 -7.74
N ASP A 480 17.51 2.95 -6.53
CA ASP A 480 18.41 1.83 -6.22
C ASP A 480 17.66 0.53 -5.85
N GLY A 481 16.33 0.57 -5.76
CA GLY A 481 15.50 -0.59 -5.43
C GLY A 481 15.61 -1.09 -3.99
N ARG A 482 16.18 -0.29 -3.07
CA ARG A 482 16.33 -0.65 -1.66
C ARG A 482 15.18 -0.20 -0.80
N TYR A 483 14.52 0.89 -1.18
CA TYR A 483 13.44 1.50 -0.43
C TYR A 483 12.17 1.61 -1.26
N LEU A 484 11.06 1.66 -0.55
CA LEU A 484 9.75 2.01 -1.08
C LEU A 484 9.25 3.21 -0.28
N ILE A 485 8.68 4.21 -0.94
CA ILE A 485 7.79 5.17 -0.28
C ILE A 485 6.35 4.79 -0.56
N TYR A 486 5.50 5.06 0.40
CA TYR A 486 4.07 4.78 0.30
C TYR A 486 3.26 5.79 1.11
N THR A 487 2.02 5.99 0.72
CA THR A 487 1.06 6.80 1.48
C THR A 487 0.38 5.93 2.53
N LEU A 488 0.28 6.44 3.74
CA LEU A 488 -0.44 5.82 4.84
C LEU A 488 -1.50 6.78 5.40
N ASN A 489 -2.76 6.37 5.41
CA ASN A 489 -3.83 7.16 5.97
C ASN A 489 -3.70 7.26 7.49
N ARG A 490 -4.04 8.42 8.03
CA ARG A 490 -4.20 8.64 9.48
C ARG A 490 -5.65 8.38 9.88
N PHE A 491 -5.86 8.11 11.16
CA PHE A 491 -7.22 7.94 11.71
C PHE A 491 -8.04 9.24 11.74
N ASP A 492 -7.36 10.40 11.71
CA ASP A 492 -8.00 11.74 11.65
C ASP A 492 -8.39 12.18 10.23
N GLY A 493 -8.19 11.31 9.24
CA GLY A 493 -8.49 11.56 7.83
C GLY A 493 -7.36 12.21 7.03
N GLY A 494 -6.23 12.53 7.65
CA GLY A 494 -5.02 12.98 6.97
C GLY A 494 -4.24 11.82 6.35
N THR A 495 -3.18 12.15 5.61
CA THR A 495 -2.26 11.18 5.02
C THR A 495 -0.82 11.63 5.18
N ASP A 496 0.08 10.67 5.37
CA ASP A 496 1.51 10.91 5.44
C ASP A 496 2.28 9.99 4.48
N ILE A 497 3.43 10.47 4.03
CA ILE A 497 4.38 9.66 3.26
C ILE A 497 5.29 8.93 4.24
N TRP A 498 5.42 7.62 4.03
CA TRP A 498 6.25 6.72 4.79
C TRP A 498 7.30 6.06 3.90
N TRP A 499 8.41 5.62 4.48
CA TRP A 499 9.42 4.81 3.82
C TRP A 499 9.43 3.38 4.38
N LEU A 500 9.85 2.43 3.56
CA LEU A 500 10.02 1.02 3.91
C LEU A 500 11.33 0.52 3.28
N GLU A 501 12.24 -0.02 4.06
CA GLU A 501 13.43 -0.72 3.56
C GLU A 501 13.05 -2.16 3.19
N ILE A 502 13.36 -2.55 1.94
CA ILE A 502 12.89 -3.82 1.39
C ILE A 502 13.47 -5.03 2.12
N ASP A 503 14.76 -5.02 2.43
CA ASP A 503 15.43 -6.20 2.98
C ASP A 503 15.13 -6.40 4.48
N SER A 504 15.25 -5.33 5.28
CA SER A 504 15.03 -5.39 6.72
C SER A 504 13.55 -5.28 7.12
N GLY A 505 12.69 -4.72 6.23
CA GLY A 505 11.32 -4.33 6.55
C GLY A 505 11.22 -3.15 7.53
N ALA A 506 12.33 -2.44 7.81
CA ALA A 506 12.28 -1.23 8.62
C ALA A 506 11.46 -0.16 7.92
N THR A 507 10.65 0.58 8.68
CA THR A 507 9.75 1.60 8.15
C THR A 507 9.64 2.79 9.10
N GLY A 508 9.30 3.96 8.56
CA GLY A 508 9.11 5.18 9.33
C GLY A 508 8.48 6.29 8.51
N PRO A 509 7.99 7.36 9.16
CA PRO A 509 7.40 8.50 8.47
C PRO A 509 8.48 9.37 7.82
N ILE A 510 8.16 9.93 6.65
CA ILE A 510 8.85 11.07 6.03
C ILE A 510 8.11 12.36 6.39
N THR A 511 6.77 12.33 6.39
CA THR A 511 5.93 13.45 6.84
C THR A 511 5.07 13.03 8.03
N THR A 512 4.65 14.00 8.86
CA THR A 512 3.89 13.73 10.08
C THR A 512 2.75 14.72 10.33
N ASP A 513 2.47 15.58 9.36
CA ASP A 513 1.46 16.65 9.51
C ASP A 513 0.08 16.29 8.89
N GLY A 514 -0.04 15.12 8.28
CA GLY A 514 -1.29 14.64 7.69
C GLY A 514 -1.67 15.32 6.37
N LEU A 515 -0.78 16.10 5.76
CA LEU A 515 -1.06 16.90 4.57
C LEU A 515 -0.47 16.31 3.28
N ALA A 516 0.42 15.33 3.35
CA ALA A 516 1.08 14.75 2.20
C ALA A 516 0.26 13.59 1.62
N LEU A 517 -0.08 13.66 0.34
CA LEU A 517 -1.01 12.73 -0.31
C LEU A 517 -0.31 11.70 -1.20
N GLU A 518 0.72 12.11 -1.92
CA GLU A 518 1.40 11.32 -2.94
C GLU A 518 2.82 11.82 -3.10
N ALA A 519 3.76 10.91 -3.39
CA ALA A 519 5.14 11.30 -3.65
C ALA A 519 5.77 10.41 -4.73
N ASP A 520 6.81 10.94 -5.39
CA ASP A 520 7.67 10.20 -6.29
C ASP A 520 9.13 10.56 -6.11
N TRP A 521 10.04 9.57 -6.32
CA TRP A 521 11.47 9.72 -6.19
C TRP A 521 12.10 10.32 -7.44
N ARG A 522 12.99 11.28 -7.25
CA ARG A 522 13.86 11.69 -8.36
C ARG A 522 14.80 10.54 -8.76
N PRO A 523 14.82 10.13 -10.04
CA PRO A 523 15.75 9.10 -10.52
C PRO A 523 17.20 9.48 -10.31
N ASP A 524 18.06 8.48 -10.08
CA ASP A 524 19.50 8.69 -10.02
C ASP A 524 20.11 8.80 -11.43
N VAL A 525 20.38 10.02 -11.85
CA VAL A 525 20.88 10.32 -13.19
C VAL A 525 22.24 9.70 -13.47
N THR A 526 23.00 9.39 -12.41
CA THR A 526 24.34 8.80 -12.53
C THR A 526 24.29 7.35 -12.99
N LEU A 527 23.24 6.61 -12.64
CA LEU A 527 23.07 5.20 -13.02
C LEU A 527 22.65 5.02 -14.50
N GLN A 528 22.00 6.02 -15.09
CA GLN A 528 21.53 5.93 -16.49
C GLN A 528 22.65 6.14 -17.53
N ARG A 529 23.75 6.78 -17.19
CA ARG A 529 24.87 7.04 -18.11
C ARG A 529 25.72 5.81 -18.43
N VAL A 530 25.58 4.71 -17.70
CA VAL A 530 26.41 3.50 -17.86
C VAL A 530 25.88 2.55 -18.95
N PHE A 531 24.69 2.77 -19.51
CA PHE A 531 24.03 1.88 -20.48
C PHE A 531 23.84 2.49 -21.88
N VAL A 532 24.76 3.29 -22.39
CA VAL A 532 24.79 3.56 -23.82
C VAL A 532 25.70 2.51 -24.46
N PRO A 533 25.19 1.53 -25.22
CA PRO A 533 26.06 0.65 -25.98
C PRO A 533 26.84 1.50 -27.00
N PHE A 534 28.15 1.44 -26.94
CA PHE A 534 29.00 1.97 -28.00
C PHE A 534 28.68 1.19 -29.30
N VAL A 535 27.89 1.79 -30.18
CA VAL A 535 27.81 1.33 -31.56
C VAL A 535 29.09 1.77 -32.23
N THR A 536 30.08 0.91 -32.28
CA THR A 536 31.22 1.08 -33.16
C THR A 536 30.73 1.02 -34.62
N ARG A 537 30.63 2.15 -35.29
CA ARG A 537 30.48 2.21 -36.72
C ARG A 537 31.77 1.64 -37.32
N ASN A 538 31.73 0.44 -37.86
CA ASN A 538 32.73 -0.02 -38.79
C ASN A 538 32.48 0.69 -40.10
N GLU A 539 33.27 1.70 -40.42
CA GLU A 539 33.43 2.19 -41.77
C GLU A 539 34.27 1.21 -42.58
N ARG A 540 33.65 0.61 -43.59
CA ARG A 540 34.32 0.11 -44.81
C ARG A 540 33.53 0.56 -46.00
#